data_a7abb45d2d30e27b299481a5e8371e95
#
_entry.id   a7abb45d2d30e27b299481a5e8371e95
#
_cell.length_a   1.000
_cell.length_b   1.000
_cell.length_c   1.000
_cell.angle_alpha   90.00
_cell.angle_beta   90.00
_cell.angle_gamma   90.00
#
_symmetry.space_group_name_H-M   'P 1'
#
loop_
_entity.id
_entity.type
_entity.pdbx_description
1 polymer ?
#
loop_
_entity_poly.entity_id
_entity_poly.type
_entity_poly.pdbx_seq_one_letter_code
_entity_poly.pdbx_strand_id
1 'polypeptide(L)'
;LFLMSGTHGVEGYCGSGVQIGFLQTEFFAQLPEDLSVVLIHAMNPYGFSHDRRVNEDNVDLNRNFRDFSSQGLPHSDYSKIHAHILPEDWEGPARAAANKQLALFIEEHGMRTFQTAVSGGQYQHADGVFYGGNRPTWSNEAFRQVVRDHAQDAETVGFLDFHTGLGPYGYGELISLGSLDQKSFARNWFGDQVTDPDAGTSSSAPVVGTVGHGVAEVLNDAHIAFIALEYGTRDLTQVLTALRADNWLYHKGDVSSDLGKSIKAEIRDAFYPDEETWKEMIWTRASEVTSKALKGLGAA
;
A
#
# COMPACT_ATOMS: atom_id res chain seq x y z
N LEU A 1 -14.47 11.11 -7.29
CA LEU A 1 -13.31 10.93 -6.44
C LEU A 1 -13.45 9.67 -5.62
N PHE A 2 -12.46 8.79 -5.65
CA PHE A 2 -12.36 7.63 -4.76
C PHE A 2 -11.37 7.90 -3.65
N LEU A 3 -11.78 7.67 -2.40
CA LEU A 3 -10.92 7.68 -1.22
C LEU A 3 -10.87 6.24 -0.69
N MET A 4 -9.67 5.65 -0.67
CA MET A 4 -9.48 4.25 -0.38
C MET A 4 -8.70 4.05 0.91
N SER A 5 -9.13 3.10 1.75
CA SER A 5 -8.42 2.70 2.95
C SER A 5 -8.22 1.19 2.99
N GLY A 6 -7.15 0.76 3.65
CA GLY A 6 -6.91 -0.64 3.92
C GLY A 6 -6.63 -1.50 2.68
N THR A 7 -6.01 -0.96 1.64
CA THR A 7 -5.40 -1.74 0.55
C THR A 7 -4.38 -2.72 1.14
N HIS A 8 -3.60 -2.25 2.09
CA HIS A 8 -2.93 -3.10 3.05
C HIS A 8 -3.66 -3.01 4.39
N GLY A 9 -4.06 -4.16 4.93
CA GLY A 9 -5.02 -4.18 6.04
C GLY A 9 -4.57 -3.39 7.27
N VAL A 10 -3.37 -3.63 7.79
CA VAL A 10 -2.84 -2.96 8.99
C VAL A 10 -2.65 -1.44 8.81
N GLU A 11 -2.49 -0.97 7.58
CA GLU A 11 -2.43 0.46 7.24
C GLU A 11 -3.81 1.13 7.27
N GLY A 12 -4.86 0.31 7.26
CA GLY A 12 -6.26 0.74 7.14
C GLY A 12 -6.73 1.69 8.24
N TYR A 13 -6.13 1.67 9.42
CA TYR A 13 -6.46 2.59 10.52
C TYR A 13 -6.30 4.06 10.13
N CYS A 14 -5.23 4.38 9.39
CA CYS A 14 -4.97 5.73 8.90
C CYS A 14 -6.10 6.22 7.98
N GLY A 15 -6.31 5.52 6.87
CA GLY A 15 -7.32 5.91 5.88
C GLY A 15 -8.75 5.84 6.43
N SER A 16 -9.06 4.87 7.31
CA SER A 16 -10.34 4.78 8.02
C SER A 16 -10.59 6.03 8.88
N GLY A 17 -9.58 6.45 9.66
CA GLY A 17 -9.68 7.67 10.46
C GLY A 17 -9.94 8.91 9.63
N VAL A 18 -9.24 9.05 8.49
CA VAL A 18 -9.46 10.15 7.53
C VAL A 18 -10.89 10.13 6.96
N GLN A 19 -11.37 8.98 6.51
CA GLN A 19 -12.73 8.83 5.98
C GLN A 19 -13.79 9.19 7.02
N ILE A 20 -13.64 8.73 8.27
CA ILE A 20 -14.54 9.09 9.38
C ILE A 20 -14.52 10.61 9.63
N GLY A 21 -13.31 11.20 9.67
CA GLY A 21 -13.16 12.64 9.85
C GLY A 21 -13.88 13.45 8.76
N PHE A 22 -13.77 13.07 7.50
CA PHE A 22 -14.49 13.71 6.40
C PHE A 22 -16.01 13.59 6.53
N LEU A 23 -16.51 12.42 6.98
CA LEU A 23 -17.95 12.24 7.20
C LEU A 23 -18.49 13.06 8.39
N GLN A 24 -17.65 13.36 9.38
CA GLN A 24 -18.03 14.10 10.59
C GLN A 24 -17.93 15.63 10.42
N THR A 25 -17.19 16.11 9.43
CA THR A 25 -16.82 17.54 9.29
C THR A 25 -17.52 18.24 8.14
N GLU A 26 -18.60 17.78 7.59
CA GLU A 26 -19.28 18.39 6.42
C GLU A 26 -18.32 18.72 5.24
N PHE A 27 -17.16 18.04 5.17
CA PHE A 27 -16.12 18.33 4.17
C PHE A 27 -16.65 18.23 2.73
N PHE A 28 -17.63 17.37 2.52
CA PHE A 28 -18.27 17.14 1.22
C PHE A 28 -19.66 17.81 1.08
N ALA A 29 -20.03 18.72 1.98
CA ALA A 29 -21.38 19.30 1.99
C ALA A 29 -21.69 20.19 0.78
N GLN A 30 -20.67 20.68 0.07
CA GLN A 30 -20.80 21.62 -1.05
C GLN A 30 -20.15 21.08 -2.34
N LEU A 31 -20.39 19.80 -2.65
CA LEU A 31 -19.92 19.24 -3.90
C LEU A 31 -20.80 19.70 -5.08
N PRO A 32 -20.21 19.95 -6.27
CA PRO A 32 -20.96 20.12 -7.51
C PRO A 32 -21.90 18.92 -7.78
N GLU A 33 -23.02 19.15 -8.47
CA GLU A 33 -24.02 18.11 -8.75
C GLU A 33 -23.47 16.97 -9.63
N ASP A 34 -22.46 17.24 -10.45
CA ASP A 34 -21.81 16.31 -11.35
C ASP A 34 -20.58 15.62 -10.74
N LEU A 35 -20.29 15.87 -9.45
CA LEU A 35 -19.18 15.28 -8.74
C LEU A 35 -19.65 14.31 -7.65
N SER A 36 -19.16 13.08 -7.69
CA SER A 36 -19.42 12.06 -6.69
C SER A 36 -18.15 11.70 -5.92
N VAL A 37 -18.31 11.35 -4.64
CA VAL A 37 -17.23 10.82 -3.79
C VAL A 37 -17.60 9.41 -3.33
N VAL A 38 -16.70 8.45 -3.59
CA VAL A 38 -16.84 7.06 -3.19
C VAL A 38 -15.79 6.75 -2.11
N LEU A 39 -16.24 6.29 -0.95
CA LEU A 39 -15.38 5.85 0.15
C LEU A 39 -15.29 4.33 0.15
N ILE A 40 -14.09 3.78 -0.07
CA ILE A 40 -13.83 2.33 0.01
C ILE A 40 -13.17 2.03 1.35
N HIS A 41 -13.93 1.35 2.22
CA HIS A 41 -13.52 0.98 3.58
C HIS A 41 -13.87 -0.49 3.88
N ALA A 42 -12.97 -1.37 4.07
CA ALA A 42 -11.54 -1.36 3.75
C ALA A 42 -11.33 -2.35 2.60
N MET A 43 -10.41 -2.06 1.69
CA MET A 43 -10.20 -2.89 0.50
C MET A 43 -9.72 -4.31 0.85
N ASN A 44 -8.93 -4.45 1.91
CA ASN A 44 -8.52 -5.73 2.51
C ASN A 44 -9.18 -5.92 3.90
N PRO A 45 -10.43 -6.37 3.97
CA PRO A 45 -11.14 -6.49 5.25
C PRO A 45 -10.51 -7.55 6.16
N TYR A 46 -9.97 -8.64 5.62
CA TYR A 46 -9.26 -9.65 6.40
C TYR A 46 -8.00 -9.08 7.05
N GLY A 47 -7.14 -8.47 6.26
CA GLY A 47 -5.90 -7.88 6.77
C GLY A 47 -6.16 -6.78 7.80
N PHE A 48 -7.21 -5.95 7.61
CA PHE A 48 -7.61 -4.91 8.55
C PHE A 48 -8.10 -5.51 9.88
N SER A 49 -8.90 -6.58 9.82
CA SER A 49 -9.43 -7.26 11.01
C SER A 49 -8.36 -8.01 11.82
N HIS A 50 -7.29 -8.44 11.15
CA HIS A 50 -6.24 -9.28 11.75
C HIS A 50 -4.89 -8.57 11.91
N ASP A 51 -4.83 -7.24 11.75
CA ASP A 51 -3.58 -6.48 11.76
C ASP A 51 -2.51 -7.11 10.87
N ARG A 52 -2.88 -7.38 9.60
CA ARG A 52 -1.97 -7.91 8.59
C ARG A 52 -1.89 -6.97 7.39
N ARG A 53 -0.73 -6.91 6.75
CA ARG A 53 -0.58 -6.21 5.47
C ARG A 53 -1.41 -6.89 4.37
N VAL A 54 -1.36 -8.21 4.33
CA VAL A 54 -1.86 -9.09 3.26
C VAL A 54 -3.24 -9.66 3.58
N ASN A 55 -3.90 -10.29 2.61
CA ASN A 55 -5.18 -10.95 2.79
C ASN A 55 -5.05 -12.36 3.41
N GLU A 56 -6.17 -13.11 3.46
CA GLU A 56 -6.25 -14.48 3.97
C GLU A 56 -5.39 -15.50 3.21
N ASP A 57 -5.09 -15.24 1.95
CA ASP A 57 -4.22 -16.09 1.12
C ASP A 57 -2.75 -15.63 1.13
N ASN A 58 -2.37 -14.77 2.08
CA ASN A 58 -1.05 -14.12 2.14
C ASN A 58 -0.73 -13.26 0.91
N VAL A 59 -1.73 -12.79 0.18
CA VAL A 59 -1.56 -11.97 -1.02
C VAL A 59 -1.51 -10.49 -0.66
N ASP A 60 -0.48 -9.80 -1.13
CA ASP A 60 -0.40 -8.33 -1.15
C ASP A 60 -1.30 -7.80 -2.28
N LEU A 61 -2.40 -7.12 -1.92
CA LEU A 61 -3.37 -6.64 -2.90
C LEU A 61 -2.75 -5.61 -3.86
N ASN A 62 -1.78 -4.82 -3.39
CA ASN A 62 -1.07 -3.85 -4.24
C ASN A 62 0.07 -4.50 -5.07
N ARG A 63 0.03 -5.83 -5.24
CA ARG A 63 0.83 -6.65 -6.15
C ARG A 63 -0.04 -7.58 -7.00
N ASN A 64 -1.37 -7.56 -6.79
CA ASN A 64 -2.32 -8.51 -7.39
C ASN A 64 -3.01 -7.97 -8.65
N PHE A 65 -2.82 -6.70 -9.02
CA PHE A 65 -3.42 -6.11 -10.22
C PHE A 65 -2.51 -6.30 -11.43
N ARG A 66 -2.55 -7.50 -11.99
CA ARG A 66 -1.81 -7.87 -13.19
C ARG A 66 -2.61 -8.83 -14.06
N ASP A 67 -2.16 -9.01 -15.30
CA ASP A 67 -2.65 -10.08 -16.17
C ASP A 67 -1.98 -11.42 -15.78
N PHE A 68 -2.76 -12.31 -15.15
CA PHE A 68 -2.33 -13.66 -14.78
C PHE A 68 -2.34 -14.66 -15.95
N SER A 69 -2.89 -14.30 -17.10
CA SER A 69 -2.86 -15.13 -18.33
C SER A 69 -1.56 -14.95 -19.10
N SER A 70 -0.84 -13.85 -18.88
CA SER A 70 0.43 -13.57 -19.54
C SER A 70 1.51 -14.54 -19.09
N GLN A 71 2.28 -15.08 -20.04
CA GLN A 71 3.42 -15.94 -19.73
C GLN A 71 4.58 -15.11 -19.19
N GLY A 72 5.14 -15.57 -18.07
CA GLY A 72 6.29 -14.98 -17.43
C GLY A 72 5.95 -14.21 -16.15
N LEU A 73 6.50 -14.69 -15.05
CA LEU A 73 6.49 -13.94 -13.78
C LEU A 73 7.54 -12.84 -13.88
N PRO A 74 7.29 -11.65 -13.29
CA PRO A 74 8.32 -10.65 -13.16
C PRO A 74 9.56 -11.24 -12.50
N HIS A 75 10.72 -10.95 -13.06
CA HIS A 75 11.97 -11.41 -12.47
C HIS A 75 12.17 -10.71 -11.12
N SER A 76 12.35 -11.49 -10.06
CA SER A 76 12.57 -10.97 -8.72
C SER A 76 13.74 -11.70 -8.07
N ASP A 77 14.65 -10.95 -7.48
CA ASP A 77 15.74 -11.49 -6.66
C ASP A 77 15.26 -11.99 -5.29
N TYR A 78 13.95 -11.94 -5.02
CA TYR A 78 13.35 -12.39 -3.76
C TYR A 78 13.75 -13.83 -3.40
N SER A 79 13.78 -14.73 -4.38
CA SER A 79 14.15 -16.13 -4.14
C SER A 79 15.56 -16.30 -3.54
N LYS A 80 16.47 -15.35 -3.76
CA LYS A 80 17.84 -15.38 -3.18
C LYS A 80 17.82 -15.11 -1.67
N ILE A 81 16.80 -14.40 -1.19
CA ILE A 81 16.70 -13.95 0.21
C ILE A 81 15.51 -14.58 0.95
N HIS A 82 14.62 -15.30 0.28
CA HIS A 82 13.39 -15.84 0.85
C HIS A 82 13.59 -16.61 2.15
N ALA A 83 14.53 -17.58 2.18
CA ALA A 83 14.84 -18.37 3.38
C ALA A 83 15.35 -17.52 4.57
N HIS A 84 15.84 -16.31 4.29
CA HIS A 84 16.32 -15.38 5.30
C HIS A 84 15.25 -14.36 5.71
N ILE A 85 14.25 -14.12 4.84
CA ILE A 85 13.05 -13.33 5.17
C ILE A 85 12.15 -14.11 6.13
N LEU A 86 11.97 -15.42 5.91
CA LEU A 86 11.12 -16.31 6.71
C LEU A 86 11.97 -17.41 7.40
N PRO A 87 12.66 -17.09 8.53
CA PRO A 87 13.48 -18.05 9.27
C PRO A 87 12.64 -19.18 9.91
N GLU A 88 13.26 -20.26 10.33
CA GLU A 88 12.59 -21.36 10.99
C GLU A 88 12.04 -21.00 12.38
N ASP A 89 12.77 -20.21 13.16
CA ASP A 89 12.32 -19.68 14.44
C ASP A 89 12.47 -18.14 14.48
N TRP A 90 11.67 -17.48 15.34
CA TRP A 90 11.70 -16.02 15.47
C TRP A 90 12.54 -15.54 16.66
N GLU A 91 12.64 -16.29 17.73
CA GLU A 91 13.41 -15.92 18.94
C GLU A 91 14.76 -16.65 19.03
N GLY A 92 15.00 -17.61 18.16
CA GLY A 92 16.14 -18.50 18.21
C GLY A 92 17.31 -18.13 17.29
N PRO A 93 18.29 -19.04 17.20
CA PRO A 93 19.52 -18.84 16.43
C PRO A 93 19.27 -18.75 14.91
N ALA A 94 18.18 -19.33 14.39
CA ALA A 94 17.86 -19.26 12.96
C ALA A 94 17.57 -17.83 12.53
N ARG A 95 16.84 -17.02 13.32
CA ARG A 95 16.64 -15.59 13.04
C ARG A 95 17.95 -14.82 13.02
N ALA A 96 18.84 -15.06 13.99
CA ALA A 96 20.13 -14.37 14.04
C ALA A 96 20.99 -14.70 12.80
N ALA A 97 21.02 -15.97 12.38
CA ALA A 97 21.71 -16.40 11.18
C ALA A 97 21.07 -15.77 9.91
N ALA A 98 19.76 -15.77 9.81
CA ALA A 98 19.03 -15.16 8.71
C ALA A 98 19.31 -13.64 8.60
N ASN A 99 19.27 -12.90 9.70
CA ASN A 99 19.59 -11.47 9.74
C ASN A 99 21.01 -11.18 9.27
N LYS A 100 21.98 -12.05 9.64
CA LYS A 100 23.36 -11.94 9.14
C LYS A 100 23.45 -12.10 7.62
N GLN A 101 22.69 -13.04 7.04
CA GLN A 101 22.69 -13.24 5.59
C GLN A 101 22.03 -12.06 4.86
N LEU A 102 20.95 -11.49 5.42
CA LEU A 102 20.35 -10.27 4.86
C LEU A 102 21.32 -9.09 4.91
N ALA A 103 22.07 -8.93 6.00
CA ALA A 103 23.10 -7.89 6.13
C ALA A 103 24.21 -8.06 5.07
N LEU A 104 24.68 -9.29 4.84
CA LEU A 104 25.65 -9.59 3.79
C LEU A 104 25.11 -9.30 2.39
N PHE A 105 23.84 -9.62 2.13
CA PHE A 105 23.20 -9.27 0.85
C PHE A 105 23.15 -7.75 0.64
N ILE A 106 22.84 -6.99 1.70
CA ILE A 106 22.83 -5.52 1.65
C ILE A 106 24.25 -4.97 1.42
N GLU A 107 25.25 -5.52 2.10
CA GLU A 107 26.66 -5.13 1.92
C GLU A 107 27.15 -5.37 0.48
N GLU A 108 26.78 -6.49 -0.13
CA GLU A 108 27.19 -6.89 -1.47
C GLU A 108 26.43 -6.11 -2.57
N HIS A 109 25.12 -5.89 -2.41
CA HIS A 109 24.24 -5.41 -3.47
C HIS A 109 23.67 -4.01 -3.23
N GLY A 110 23.82 -3.48 -2.02
CA GLY A 110 23.29 -2.18 -1.60
C GLY A 110 21.84 -2.21 -1.13
N MET A 111 21.48 -1.25 -0.28
CA MET A 111 20.15 -1.14 0.34
C MET A 111 19.02 -1.00 -0.70
N ARG A 112 19.22 -0.25 -1.78
CA ARG A 112 18.19 -0.05 -2.83
C ARG A 112 17.87 -1.36 -3.54
N THR A 113 18.89 -2.17 -3.87
CA THR A 113 18.71 -3.50 -4.48
C THR A 113 17.96 -4.43 -3.52
N PHE A 114 18.34 -4.43 -2.25
CA PHE A 114 17.64 -5.20 -1.22
C PHE A 114 16.17 -4.77 -1.09
N GLN A 115 15.89 -3.48 -1.00
CA GLN A 115 14.53 -2.96 -0.94
C GLN A 115 13.71 -3.42 -2.16
N THR A 116 14.27 -3.31 -3.36
CA THR A 116 13.61 -3.76 -4.60
C THR A 116 13.36 -5.27 -4.59
N ALA A 117 14.35 -6.06 -4.16
CA ALA A 117 14.22 -7.52 -4.08
C ALA A 117 13.12 -7.93 -3.10
N VAL A 118 13.00 -7.25 -1.94
CA VAL A 118 11.98 -7.55 -0.93
C VAL A 118 10.61 -7.06 -1.36
N SER A 119 10.48 -5.77 -1.70
CA SER A 119 9.19 -5.08 -1.82
C SER A 119 8.68 -4.87 -3.25
N GLY A 120 9.48 -5.17 -4.27
CA GLY A 120 9.07 -5.00 -5.68
C GLY A 120 7.89 -5.85 -6.12
N GLY A 121 7.61 -6.90 -5.39
CA GLY A 121 6.59 -7.93 -5.68
C GLY A 121 7.21 -9.24 -6.14
N GLN A 122 6.65 -10.35 -5.68
CA GLN A 122 7.09 -11.69 -6.06
C GLN A 122 5.88 -12.64 -6.21
N TYR A 123 6.02 -13.68 -7.02
CA TYR A 123 4.93 -14.57 -7.38
C TYR A 123 5.32 -16.07 -7.29
N GLN A 124 6.44 -16.36 -6.63
CA GLN A 124 6.99 -17.71 -6.54
C GLN A 124 6.84 -18.32 -5.14
N HIS A 125 6.88 -17.49 -4.10
CA HIS A 125 6.88 -17.93 -2.71
C HIS A 125 5.60 -17.45 -2.02
N ALA A 126 4.58 -18.33 -2.01
CA ALA A 126 3.27 -18.01 -1.44
C ALA A 126 3.32 -17.75 0.09
N ASP A 127 4.32 -18.27 0.76
CA ASP A 127 4.61 -18.05 2.18
C ASP A 127 5.51 -16.83 2.45
N GLY A 128 5.95 -16.14 1.40
CA GLY A 128 6.83 -14.98 1.50
C GLY A 128 6.07 -13.66 1.66
N VAL A 129 6.81 -12.60 2.03
CA VAL A 129 6.27 -11.23 2.05
C VAL A 129 6.10 -10.69 0.62
N PHE A 130 5.20 -9.72 0.44
CA PHE A 130 4.90 -9.08 -0.86
C PHE A 130 4.53 -10.06 -1.98
N TYR A 131 3.90 -11.19 -1.64
CA TYR A 131 3.40 -12.16 -2.60
C TYR A 131 2.21 -11.60 -3.37
N GLY A 132 2.29 -11.56 -4.69
CA GLY A 132 1.25 -10.98 -5.56
C GLY A 132 0.12 -11.95 -5.95
N GLY A 133 0.16 -13.20 -5.47
CA GLY A 133 -0.84 -14.21 -5.82
C GLY A 133 -0.55 -14.93 -7.14
N ASN A 134 -1.42 -15.88 -7.47
CA ASN A 134 -1.40 -16.64 -8.73
C ASN A 134 -2.70 -16.48 -9.53
N ARG A 135 -3.63 -15.66 -9.04
CA ARG A 135 -4.92 -15.30 -9.65
C ARG A 135 -5.42 -13.98 -9.05
N PRO A 136 -6.40 -13.30 -9.67
CA PRO A 136 -7.09 -12.21 -9.02
C PRO A 136 -7.70 -12.65 -7.69
N THR A 137 -7.55 -11.83 -6.66
CA THR A 137 -8.22 -12.05 -5.37
C THR A 137 -9.65 -11.56 -5.42
N TRP A 138 -10.48 -11.97 -4.46
CA TRP A 138 -11.83 -11.43 -4.30
C TRP A 138 -11.82 -9.90 -4.20
N SER A 139 -10.90 -9.33 -3.43
CA SER A 139 -10.78 -7.87 -3.30
C SER A 139 -10.44 -7.18 -4.62
N ASN A 140 -9.57 -7.79 -5.45
CA ASN A 140 -9.26 -7.26 -6.78
C ASN A 140 -10.53 -7.23 -7.67
N GLU A 141 -11.27 -8.34 -7.71
CA GLU A 141 -12.49 -8.43 -8.52
C GLU A 141 -13.58 -7.48 -8.01
N ALA A 142 -13.79 -7.42 -6.68
CA ALA A 142 -14.75 -6.52 -6.04
C ALA A 142 -14.41 -5.05 -6.30
N PHE A 143 -13.13 -4.67 -6.16
CA PHE A 143 -12.67 -3.32 -6.46
C PHE A 143 -12.94 -2.93 -7.93
N ARG A 144 -12.58 -3.79 -8.88
CA ARG A 144 -12.85 -3.55 -10.30
C ARG A 144 -14.35 -3.39 -10.58
N GLN A 145 -15.20 -4.13 -9.85
CA GLN A 145 -16.65 -4.00 -9.98
C GLN A 145 -17.13 -2.64 -9.44
N VAL A 146 -16.66 -2.23 -8.26
CA VAL A 146 -16.99 -0.91 -7.68
C VAL A 146 -16.56 0.23 -8.61
N VAL A 147 -15.37 0.14 -9.21
CA VAL A 147 -14.91 1.15 -10.17
C VAL A 147 -15.82 1.21 -11.41
N ARG A 148 -16.22 0.06 -11.96
CA ARG A 148 -17.19 0.02 -13.09
C ARG A 148 -18.52 0.64 -12.69
N ASP A 149 -19.09 0.23 -11.56
CA ASP A 149 -20.43 0.64 -11.14
C ASP A 149 -20.53 2.15 -10.87
N HIS A 150 -19.42 2.79 -10.49
CA HIS A 150 -19.42 4.19 -10.07
C HIS A 150 -18.66 5.16 -10.97
N ALA A 151 -17.87 4.67 -11.94
CA ALA A 151 -17.01 5.55 -12.73
C ALA A 151 -16.88 5.17 -14.21
N GLN A 152 -17.58 4.14 -14.73
CA GLN A 152 -17.40 3.72 -16.12
C GLN A 152 -17.72 4.82 -17.15
N ASP A 153 -18.64 5.74 -16.81
CA ASP A 153 -19.07 6.84 -17.68
C ASP A 153 -18.42 8.19 -17.32
N ALA A 154 -17.48 8.19 -16.38
CA ALA A 154 -16.81 9.41 -15.93
C ALA A 154 -15.66 9.79 -16.87
N GLU A 155 -15.62 11.07 -17.30
CA GLU A 155 -14.53 11.61 -18.12
C GLU A 155 -13.22 11.76 -17.32
N THR A 156 -13.36 12.09 -16.03
CA THR A 156 -12.21 12.36 -15.15
C THR A 156 -12.41 11.71 -13.79
N VAL A 157 -11.42 10.96 -13.32
CA VAL A 157 -11.50 10.24 -12.05
C VAL A 157 -10.24 10.44 -11.23
N GLY A 158 -10.41 10.75 -9.94
CA GLY A 158 -9.34 10.82 -8.96
C GLY A 158 -9.37 9.63 -8.00
N PHE A 159 -8.20 9.10 -7.65
CA PHE A 159 -8.02 8.08 -6.62
C PHE A 159 -6.98 8.54 -5.61
N LEU A 160 -7.34 8.53 -4.33
CA LEU A 160 -6.43 8.70 -3.21
C LEU A 160 -6.47 7.42 -2.38
N ASP A 161 -5.40 6.64 -2.44
CA ASP A 161 -5.23 5.40 -1.69
C ASP A 161 -4.31 5.67 -0.49
N PHE A 162 -4.85 5.59 0.72
CA PHE A 162 -4.14 5.93 1.95
C PHE A 162 -3.26 4.76 2.39
N HIS A 163 -1.95 5.00 2.42
CA HIS A 163 -0.91 4.08 2.83
C HIS A 163 -0.07 4.63 3.98
N THR A 164 0.58 3.73 4.71
CA THR A 164 1.51 4.09 5.78
C THR A 164 2.73 3.17 5.79
N GLY A 165 3.87 3.68 6.27
CA GLY A 165 5.07 2.88 6.49
C GLY A 165 6.36 3.53 6.00
N LEU A 166 6.34 4.18 4.85
CA LEU A 166 7.55 4.69 4.20
C LEU A 166 7.65 6.22 4.27
N GLY A 167 8.87 6.71 4.30
CA GLY A 167 9.15 8.14 4.29
C GLY A 167 9.34 8.75 5.68
N PRO A 168 9.53 10.08 5.77
CA PRO A 168 9.66 10.78 7.03
C PRO A 168 8.37 10.73 7.86
N TYR A 169 8.50 10.61 9.17
CA TYR A 169 7.39 10.52 10.12
C TYR A 169 6.31 11.58 9.87
N GLY A 170 5.07 11.15 9.68
CA GLY A 170 3.91 11.99 9.45
C GLY A 170 3.88 12.74 8.10
N TYR A 171 4.93 12.64 7.29
CA TYR A 171 4.94 13.23 5.95
C TYR A 171 4.14 12.36 4.98
N GLY A 172 3.15 12.97 4.31
CA GLY A 172 2.34 12.31 3.29
C GLY A 172 2.94 12.51 1.89
N GLU A 173 3.68 11.51 1.40
CA GLU A 173 4.26 11.49 0.05
C GLU A 173 3.17 11.18 -0.98
N LEU A 174 3.17 11.90 -2.10
CA LEU A 174 2.25 11.70 -3.21
C LEU A 174 2.87 10.78 -4.27
N ILE A 175 2.72 9.47 -4.11
CA ILE A 175 3.32 8.48 -4.98
C ILE A 175 2.39 8.16 -6.14
N SER A 176 2.84 8.38 -7.37
CA SER A 176 2.08 7.98 -8.57
C SER A 176 2.53 6.59 -9.04
N LEU A 177 1.59 5.63 -9.00
CA LEU A 177 1.80 4.20 -9.29
C LEU A 177 0.98 3.76 -10.51
N GLY A 178 1.06 4.47 -11.60
CA GLY A 178 0.28 4.18 -12.79
C GLY A 178 1.09 4.27 -14.08
N SER A 179 0.38 4.36 -15.21
CA SER A 179 0.95 4.62 -16.52
C SER A 179 1.57 6.02 -16.59
N LEU A 180 2.36 6.29 -17.64
CA LEU A 180 2.94 7.62 -17.87
C LEU A 180 1.87 8.71 -17.99
N ASP A 181 0.73 8.39 -18.62
CA ASP A 181 -0.39 9.32 -18.76
C ASP A 181 -1.02 9.64 -17.42
N GLN A 182 -1.26 8.63 -16.59
CA GLN A 182 -1.77 8.82 -15.21
C GLN A 182 -0.80 9.65 -14.36
N LYS A 183 0.51 9.37 -14.45
CA LYS A 183 1.56 10.14 -13.74
C LYS A 183 1.57 11.61 -14.19
N SER A 184 1.46 11.84 -15.49
CA SER A 184 1.41 13.21 -16.06
C SER A 184 0.13 13.92 -15.62
N PHE A 185 -1.00 13.24 -15.65
CA PHE A 185 -2.29 13.81 -15.27
C PHE A 185 -2.34 14.15 -13.76
N ALA A 186 -1.82 13.28 -12.92
CA ALA A 186 -1.72 13.55 -11.48
C ALA A 186 -0.87 14.80 -11.17
N ARG A 187 0.21 15.03 -11.92
CA ARG A 187 1.01 16.26 -11.77
C ARG A 187 0.25 17.55 -12.09
N ASN A 188 -0.77 17.50 -12.95
CA ASN A 188 -1.61 18.68 -13.22
C ASN A 188 -2.39 19.11 -11.95
N TRP A 189 -2.76 18.18 -11.09
CA TRP A 189 -3.50 18.46 -9.86
C TRP A 189 -2.60 18.78 -8.66
N PHE A 190 -1.49 18.04 -8.54
CA PHE A 190 -0.66 18.04 -7.34
C PHE A 190 0.71 18.72 -7.53
N GLY A 191 1.08 19.05 -8.77
CA GLY A 191 2.35 19.71 -9.09
C GLY A 191 3.58 18.81 -8.90
N ASP A 192 4.73 19.46 -8.67
CA ASP A 192 6.05 18.80 -8.55
C ASP A 192 6.21 17.94 -7.28
N GLN A 193 5.24 17.94 -6.38
CA GLN A 193 5.24 17.08 -5.19
C GLN A 193 4.98 15.60 -5.52
N VAL A 194 4.48 15.31 -6.73
CA VAL A 194 4.23 13.93 -7.17
C VAL A 194 5.55 13.22 -7.43
N THR A 195 5.79 12.17 -6.67
CA THR A 195 6.97 11.31 -6.79
C THR A 195 6.68 10.09 -7.65
N ASP A 196 7.76 9.50 -8.18
CA ASP A 196 7.69 8.36 -9.09
C ASP A 196 8.78 7.35 -8.71
N PRO A 197 8.40 6.12 -8.26
CA PRO A 197 9.36 5.07 -7.94
C PRO A 197 10.26 4.67 -9.11
N ASP A 198 9.72 4.64 -10.35
CA ASP A 198 10.47 4.27 -11.54
C ASP A 198 11.52 5.34 -11.89
N ALA A 199 11.23 6.61 -11.64
CA ALA A 199 12.16 7.71 -11.78
C ALA A 199 13.14 7.85 -10.61
N GLY A 200 12.98 7.04 -9.55
CA GLY A 200 13.83 7.07 -8.36
C GLY A 200 13.63 8.28 -7.45
N THR A 201 12.51 9.01 -7.60
CA THR A 201 12.19 10.20 -6.79
C THR A 201 11.33 9.89 -5.56
N SER A 202 10.90 8.63 -5.39
CA SER A 202 10.05 8.16 -4.30
C SER A 202 10.83 7.41 -3.23
N SER A 203 10.30 7.42 -1.99
CA SER A 203 10.73 6.52 -0.91
C SER A 203 10.40 5.05 -1.21
N SER A 204 9.40 4.79 -2.05
CA SER A 204 9.07 3.44 -2.54
C SER A 204 10.08 2.95 -3.58
N ALA A 205 10.33 1.64 -3.60
CA ALA A 205 10.96 0.97 -4.74
C ALA A 205 9.97 0.88 -5.92
N PRO A 206 10.44 0.66 -7.17
CA PRO A 206 9.58 0.25 -8.27
C PRO A 206 8.82 -1.03 -7.92
N VAL A 207 7.52 -1.06 -8.25
CA VAL A 207 6.61 -2.15 -7.89
C VAL A 207 5.76 -2.56 -9.09
N VAL A 208 5.30 -3.82 -9.10
CA VAL A 208 4.46 -4.38 -10.16
C VAL A 208 3.11 -4.83 -9.60
N GLY A 209 2.07 -4.80 -10.44
CA GLY A 209 0.74 -5.28 -10.05
C GLY A 209 0.01 -4.35 -9.08
N THR A 210 0.20 -3.05 -9.19
CA THR A 210 -0.42 -2.05 -8.33
C THR A 210 -1.89 -1.80 -8.67
N VAL A 211 -2.65 -1.31 -7.71
CA VAL A 211 -4.06 -0.92 -7.88
C VAL A 211 -4.21 0.12 -9.00
N GLY A 212 -3.29 1.08 -9.10
CA GLY A 212 -3.31 2.10 -10.15
C GLY A 212 -3.29 1.54 -11.57
N HIS A 213 -2.55 0.43 -11.82
CA HIS A 213 -2.61 -0.27 -13.10
C HIS A 213 -3.97 -0.92 -13.33
N GLY A 214 -4.55 -1.54 -12.28
CA GLY A 214 -5.86 -2.16 -12.37
C GLY A 214 -7.00 -1.18 -12.67
N VAL A 215 -6.89 0.06 -12.19
CA VAL A 215 -7.84 1.14 -12.54
C VAL A 215 -7.77 1.49 -14.02
N ALA A 216 -6.56 1.63 -14.59
CA ALA A 216 -6.38 1.93 -16.01
C ALA A 216 -6.97 0.85 -16.93
N GLU A 217 -6.95 -0.42 -16.52
CA GLU A 217 -7.56 -1.52 -17.29
C GLU A 217 -9.10 -1.48 -17.28
N VAL A 218 -9.71 -0.85 -16.26
CA VAL A 218 -11.18 -0.73 -16.13
C VAL A 218 -11.70 0.54 -16.80
N LEU A 219 -10.96 1.65 -16.71
CA LEU A 219 -11.35 2.98 -17.18
C LEU A 219 -10.45 3.43 -18.33
N ASN A 220 -10.55 2.73 -19.48
CA ASN A 220 -9.65 2.95 -20.61
C ASN A 220 -9.71 4.35 -21.23
N ASP A 221 -10.89 5.00 -21.18
CA ASP A 221 -11.15 6.28 -21.86
C ASP A 221 -11.14 7.48 -20.89
N ALA A 222 -11.03 7.26 -19.59
CA ALA A 222 -11.06 8.32 -18.59
C ALA A 222 -9.67 8.93 -18.34
N HIS A 223 -9.65 10.22 -18.01
CA HIS A 223 -8.49 10.87 -17.41
C HIS A 223 -8.35 10.46 -15.93
N ILE A 224 -7.28 9.78 -15.56
CA ILE A 224 -7.11 9.21 -14.23
C ILE A 224 -5.94 9.87 -13.48
N ALA A 225 -6.23 10.48 -12.33
CA ALA A 225 -5.23 10.86 -11.35
C ALA A 225 -5.23 9.83 -10.20
N PHE A 226 -4.24 8.93 -10.18
CA PHE A 226 -4.08 7.95 -9.10
C PHE A 226 -2.88 8.31 -8.23
N ILE A 227 -3.11 8.47 -6.92
CA ILE A 227 -2.09 8.75 -5.92
C ILE A 227 -2.21 7.73 -4.77
N ALA A 228 -1.13 7.02 -4.50
CA ALA A 228 -0.90 6.42 -3.20
C ALA A 228 -0.35 7.50 -2.28
N LEU A 229 -1.13 7.88 -1.27
CA LEU A 229 -0.76 8.88 -0.27
C LEU A 229 -0.10 8.16 0.91
N GLU A 230 1.23 8.12 0.88
CA GLU A 230 2.06 7.33 1.78
C GLU A 230 2.54 8.16 2.97
N TYR A 231 2.15 7.80 4.18
CA TYR A 231 2.58 8.47 5.40
C TYR A 231 3.69 7.73 6.11
N GLY A 232 4.81 8.40 6.36
CA GLY A 232 5.91 7.86 7.14
C GLY A 232 5.52 7.55 8.59
N THR A 233 6.00 6.43 9.09
CA THR A 233 5.73 5.94 10.46
C THR A 233 7.03 5.73 11.24
N ARG A 234 7.60 4.54 11.19
CA ARG A 234 8.85 4.14 11.84
C ARG A 234 9.98 4.04 10.81
N ASP A 235 11.20 3.78 11.25
CA ASP A 235 12.27 3.56 10.28
C ASP A 235 12.06 2.27 9.46
N LEU A 236 12.65 2.24 8.25
CA LEU A 236 12.47 1.14 7.29
C LEU A 236 12.85 -0.23 7.88
N THR A 237 13.85 -0.28 8.76
CA THR A 237 14.29 -1.53 9.39
C THR A 237 13.25 -2.05 10.37
N GLN A 238 12.63 -1.16 11.15
CA GLN A 238 11.53 -1.50 12.07
C GLN A 238 10.31 -1.99 11.29
N VAL A 239 9.89 -1.25 10.26
CA VAL A 239 8.75 -1.64 9.38
C VAL A 239 8.99 -3.01 8.76
N LEU A 240 10.16 -3.25 8.16
CA LEU A 240 10.47 -4.55 7.55
C LEU A 240 10.55 -5.67 8.58
N THR A 241 11.09 -5.40 9.77
CA THR A 241 11.16 -6.40 10.85
C THR A 241 9.77 -6.79 11.31
N ALA A 242 8.86 -5.83 11.49
CA ALA A 242 7.47 -6.08 11.87
C ALA A 242 6.71 -6.89 10.79
N LEU A 243 6.90 -6.58 9.51
CA LEU A 243 6.33 -7.34 8.39
C LEU A 243 6.82 -8.80 8.39
N ARG A 244 8.12 -9.01 8.57
CA ARG A 244 8.70 -10.35 8.64
C ARG A 244 8.20 -11.14 9.85
N ALA A 245 8.07 -10.47 10.99
CA ALA A 245 7.53 -11.06 12.22
C ALA A 245 6.09 -11.53 12.05
N ASP A 246 5.21 -10.67 11.49
CA ASP A 246 3.81 -11.01 11.22
C ASP A 246 3.69 -12.15 10.21
N ASN A 247 4.51 -12.13 9.15
CA ASN A 247 4.53 -13.20 8.16
C ASN A 247 4.99 -14.54 8.77
N TRP A 248 6.03 -14.51 9.61
CA TRP A 248 6.49 -15.69 10.37
C TRP A 248 5.40 -16.18 11.33
N LEU A 249 4.76 -15.28 12.07
CA LEU A 249 3.69 -15.62 13.01
C LEU A 249 2.53 -16.33 12.32
N TYR A 250 2.14 -15.85 11.14
CA TYR A 250 1.05 -16.43 10.36
C TYR A 250 1.36 -17.86 9.89
N HIS A 251 2.58 -18.12 9.44
CA HIS A 251 2.95 -19.41 8.85
C HIS A 251 3.48 -20.44 9.86
N LYS A 252 4.11 -19.99 10.94
CA LYS A 252 4.88 -20.85 11.85
C LYS A 252 4.59 -20.62 13.33
N GLY A 253 3.95 -19.50 13.69
CA GLY A 253 3.75 -19.09 15.08
C GLY A 253 2.36 -19.40 15.61
N ASP A 254 2.16 -19.05 16.89
CA ASP A 254 0.86 -19.08 17.57
C ASP A 254 0.48 -17.66 17.98
N VAL A 255 -0.57 -17.11 17.35
CA VAL A 255 -1.08 -15.75 17.61
C VAL A 255 -1.57 -15.56 19.03
N SER A 256 -1.96 -16.64 19.71
CA SER A 256 -2.45 -16.59 21.11
C SER A 256 -1.32 -16.51 22.14
N SER A 257 -0.11 -16.85 21.76
CA SER A 257 1.08 -16.80 22.61
C SER A 257 1.46 -15.34 22.97
N ASP A 258 2.29 -15.17 24.01
CA ASP A 258 2.79 -13.85 24.38
C ASP A 258 3.68 -13.24 23.28
N LEU A 259 4.48 -14.06 22.59
CA LEU A 259 5.23 -13.65 21.41
C LEU A 259 4.27 -13.22 20.27
N GLY A 260 3.22 -13.98 20.01
CA GLY A 260 2.23 -13.63 18.99
C GLY A 260 1.55 -12.29 19.26
N LYS A 261 1.15 -12.04 20.50
CA LYS A 261 0.56 -10.76 20.93
C LYS A 261 1.56 -9.59 20.79
N SER A 262 2.84 -9.80 21.15
CA SER A 262 3.91 -8.80 20.97
C SER A 262 4.10 -8.47 19.49
N ILE A 263 4.18 -9.47 18.61
CA ILE A 263 4.32 -9.28 17.16
C ILE A 263 3.12 -8.49 16.61
N LYS A 264 1.89 -8.77 17.05
CA LYS A 264 0.70 -8.02 16.63
C LYS A 264 0.71 -6.58 17.10
N ALA A 265 1.19 -6.31 18.30
CA ALA A 265 1.38 -4.94 18.77
C ALA A 265 2.47 -4.20 17.99
N GLU A 266 3.58 -4.88 17.69
CA GLU A 266 4.69 -4.32 16.92
C GLU A 266 4.30 -3.97 15.48
N ILE A 267 3.57 -4.85 14.78
CA ILE A 267 3.15 -4.54 13.41
C ILE A 267 2.11 -3.42 13.37
N ARG A 268 1.21 -3.35 14.34
CA ARG A 268 0.29 -2.21 14.46
C ARG A 268 1.03 -0.91 14.65
N ASP A 269 1.98 -0.83 15.61
CA ASP A 269 2.79 0.37 15.86
C ASP A 269 3.64 0.76 14.64
N ALA A 270 4.17 -0.24 13.91
CA ALA A 270 4.97 0.00 12.72
C ALA A 270 4.19 0.70 11.59
N PHE A 271 2.87 0.50 11.51
CA PHE A 271 2.02 1.07 10.45
C PHE A 271 1.00 2.09 10.95
N TYR A 272 0.74 2.14 12.24
CA TYR A 272 -0.16 3.09 12.87
C TYR A 272 0.40 3.54 14.22
N PRO A 273 1.29 4.52 14.24
CA PRO A 273 1.68 5.19 15.46
C PRO A 273 0.46 5.82 16.12
N ASP A 274 0.09 5.37 17.33
CA ASP A 274 -1.06 5.89 18.07
C ASP A 274 -0.70 7.17 18.84
N GLU A 275 -0.20 8.17 18.11
CA GLU A 275 0.29 9.44 18.63
C GLU A 275 -0.54 10.59 18.05
N GLU A 276 -1.05 11.48 18.93
CA GLU A 276 -1.93 12.58 18.50
C GLU A 276 -1.26 13.50 17.47
N THR A 277 0.02 13.81 17.63
CA THR A 277 0.77 14.64 16.68
C THR A 277 0.85 14.00 15.29
N TRP A 278 1.02 12.67 15.23
CA TRP A 278 1.00 11.94 13.95
C TRP A 278 -0.37 12.01 13.29
N LYS A 279 -1.44 11.80 14.06
CA LYS A 279 -2.82 11.88 13.56
C LYS A 279 -3.16 13.29 13.05
N GLU A 280 -2.71 14.35 13.73
CA GLU A 280 -2.88 15.74 13.28
C GLU A 280 -2.18 16.00 11.94
N MET A 281 -0.96 15.47 11.76
CA MET A 281 -0.21 15.58 10.51
C MET A 281 -0.95 14.86 9.38
N ILE A 282 -1.44 13.63 9.64
CA ILE A 282 -2.24 12.85 8.68
C ILE A 282 -3.48 13.63 8.25
N TRP A 283 -4.27 14.10 9.21
CA TRP A 283 -5.52 14.84 8.95
C TRP A 283 -5.28 16.09 8.12
N THR A 284 -4.28 16.88 8.51
CA THR A 284 -3.92 18.12 7.79
C THR A 284 -3.55 17.83 6.34
N ARG A 285 -2.68 16.85 6.12
CA ARG A 285 -2.21 16.50 4.78
C ARG A 285 -3.30 15.84 3.94
N ALA A 286 -4.10 14.94 4.52
CA ALA A 286 -5.21 14.31 3.83
C ALA A 286 -6.24 15.35 3.36
N SER A 287 -6.57 16.33 4.21
CA SER A 287 -7.50 17.43 3.88
C SER A 287 -6.96 18.31 2.75
N GLU A 288 -5.67 18.67 2.79
CA GLU A 288 -5.01 19.43 1.73
C GLU A 288 -5.06 18.68 0.38
N VAL A 289 -4.65 17.43 0.38
CA VAL A 289 -4.56 16.62 -0.84
C VAL A 289 -5.94 16.33 -1.42
N THR A 290 -6.93 16.02 -0.57
CA THR A 290 -8.31 15.81 -1.01
C THR A 290 -8.92 17.11 -1.60
N SER A 291 -8.65 18.27 -0.98
CA SER A 291 -9.07 19.56 -1.54
C SER A 291 -8.47 19.84 -2.91
N LYS A 292 -7.18 19.47 -3.12
CA LYS A 292 -6.54 19.61 -4.44
C LYS A 292 -7.17 18.65 -5.47
N ALA A 293 -7.50 17.42 -5.06
CA ALA A 293 -8.19 16.47 -5.94
C ALA A 293 -9.58 16.97 -6.34
N LEU A 294 -10.36 17.50 -5.40
CA LEU A 294 -11.66 18.09 -5.67
C LEU A 294 -11.55 19.26 -6.66
N LYS A 295 -10.58 20.17 -6.48
CA LYS A 295 -10.31 21.25 -7.44
C LYS A 295 -9.91 20.73 -8.82
N GLY A 296 -9.10 19.69 -8.88
CA GLY A 296 -8.73 19.02 -10.12
C GLY A 296 -9.93 18.41 -10.85
N LEU A 297 -10.98 18.04 -10.12
CA LEU A 297 -12.27 17.55 -10.63
C LEU A 297 -13.29 18.68 -10.90
N GLY A 298 -12.90 19.95 -10.76
CA GLY A 298 -13.77 21.09 -11.07
C GLY A 298 -14.57 21.63 -9.89
N ALA A 299 -14.38 21.13 -8.67
CA ALA A 299 -14.95 21.77 -7.47
C ALA A 299 -14.26 23.12 -7.20
N ALA A 300 -15.05 24.16 -6.95
CA ALA A 300 -14.55 25.52 -6.73
C ALA A 300 -13.86 25.70 -5.35
#